data_0ee50aaa3758cd443f534a5ce43287b2
#
_entry.id   0ee50aaa3758cd443f534a5ce43287b2
#
_cell.length_a   1.000
_cell.length_b   1.000
_cell.length_c   1.000
_cell.angle_alpha   90.00
_cell.angle_beta   90.00
_cell.angle_gamma   90.00
#
_symmetry.space_group_name_H-M   'P 1'
#
loop_
_entity.id
_entity.type
_entity.pdbx_description
1 polymer ?
#
loop_
_entity_poly.entity_id
_entity_poly.type
_entity_poly.pdbx_seq_one_letter_code
_entity_poly.pdbx_strand_id
1 'polypeptide(L)'
;MIIKSVAVLGAGAVGSYVIWGLSEKKDIRLGVIASGERAKRLKNKGCKINDTVYHPEVWTPEEAHGVDFLIVSLKYGALPGALDNITAVTGENTVIMSLMNGVDSEEIIAEKVGAEHLLH
;
A
#
# COMPACT_ATOMS: atom_id res chain seq x y z
N MET A 1 11.15 13.98 -8.38
CA MET A 1 9.78 13.46 -8.18
C MET A 1 9.18 14.01 -6.90
N ILE A 2 7.97 14.55 -6.98
CA ILE A 2 7.24 15.00 -5.80
C ILE A 2 6.16 13.96 -5.50
N ILE A 3 6.21 13.35 -4.33
CA ILE A 3 5.22 12.37 -3.91
C ILE A 3 4.09 13.09 -3.20
N LYS A 4 2.89 13.03 -3.75
CA LYS A 4 1.69 13.66 -3.20
C LYS A 4 0.68 12.64 -2.69
N SER A 5 0.72 11.42 -3.23
CA SER A 5 -0.21 10.36 -2.84
C SER A 5 0.55 9.06 -2.57
N VAL A 6 0.16 8.38 -1.51
CA VAL A 6 0.75 7.12 -1.09
C VAL A 6 -0.36 6.14 -0.79
N ALA A 7 -0.26 4.94 -1.33
CA ALA A 7 -1.18 3.86 -1.01
C ALA A 7 -0.41 2.73 -0.32
N VAL A 8 -1.04 2.13 0.68
CA VAL A 8 -0.46 0.99 1.40
C VAL A 8 -1.34 -0.22 1.15
N LEU A 9 -0.75 -1.28 0.62
CA LEU A 9 -1.42 -2.56 0.41
C LEU A 9 -0.95 -3.52 1.50
N GLY A 10 -1.86 -3.84 2.40
CA GLY A 10 -1.56 -4.65 3.57
C GLY A 10 -1.05 -3.80 4.73
N ALA A 11 -1.69 -3.93 5.89
CA ALA A 11 -1.32 -3.21 7.10
C ALA A 11 -0.69 -4.15 8.13
N GLY A 12 0.39 -4.81 7.74
CA GLY A 12 1.21 -5.58 8.68
C GLY A 12 2.01 -4.65 9.59
N ALA A 13 2.82 -5.22 10.49
CA ALA A 13 3.55 -4.41 11.47
C ALA A 13 4.37 -3.28 10.85
N VAL A 14 5.09 -3.57 9.76
CA VAL A 14 5.89 -2.56 9.07
C VAL A 14 4.99 -1.53 8.37
N GLY A 15 3.91 -2.00 7.73
CA GLY A 15 2.95 -1.11 7.09
C GLY A 15 2.29 -0.18 8.09
N SER A 16 2.04 -0.63 9.31
CA SER A 16 1.47 0.20 10.37
C SER A 16 2.41 1.35 10.76
N TYR A 17 3.71 1.11 10.83
CA TYR A 17 4.67 2.18 11.09
C TYR A 17 4.69 3.22 9.97
N VAL A 18 4.56 2.78 8.73
CA VAL A 18 4.48 3.71 7.59
C VAL A 18 3.21 4.56 7.71
N ILE A 19 2.08 3.95 8.03
CA ILE A 19 0.83 4.66 8.24
C ILE A 19 0.98 5.70 9.33
N TRP A 20 1.58 5.32 10.46
CA TRP A 20 1.84 6.24 11.56
C TRP A 20 2.69 7.44 11.12
N GLY A 21 3.82 7.18 10.46
CA GLY A 21 4.73 8.23 10.04
C GLY A 21 4.14 9.18 9.02
N LEU A 22 3.37 8.66 8.07
CA LEU A 22 2.78 9.46 6.99
C LEU A 22 1.49 10.15 7.42
N SER A 23 0.78 9.64 8.42
CA SER A 23 -0.46 10.26 8.91
C SER A 23 -0.24 11.66 9.47
N GLU A 24 0.98 11.98 9.88
CA GLU A 24 1.35 13.29 10.38
C GLU A 24 1.77 14.27 9.28
N LYS A 25 1.91 13.78 8.04
CA LYS A 25 2.30 14.61 6.89
C LYS A 25 1.05 15.16 6.22
N LYS A 26 0.84 16.47 6.33
CA LYS A 26 -0.34 17.13 5.78
C LYS A 26 -0.33 17.26 4.26
N ASP A 27 0.86 17.23 3.65
CA ASP A 27 1.03 17.40 2.21
C ASP A 27 0.90 16.11 1.43
N ILE A 28 0.78 14.97 2.13
CA ILE A 28 0.69 13.67 1.50
C ILE A 28 -0.68 13.06 1.78
N ARG A 29 -1.37 12.67 0.72
CA ARG A 29 -2.62 11.95 0.82
C ARG A 29 -2.31 10.46 0.96
N LEU A 30 -2.70 9.88 2.10
CA LEU A 30 -2.44 8.49 2.43
C LEU A 30 -3.72 7.68 2.39
N GLY A 31 -3.70 6.55 1.70
CA GLY A 31 -4.82 5.62 1.68
C GLY A 31 -4.35 4.19 1.88
N VAL A 32 -5.21 3.39 2.49
CA VAL A 32 -4.99 1.96 2.65
C VAL A 32 -5.88 1.23 1.65
N ILE A 33 -5.29 0.33 0.87
CA ILE A 33 -6.03 -0.43 -0.12
C ILE A 33 -6.71 -1.62 0.56
N ALA A 34 -8.03 -1.64 0.51
CA ALA A 34 -8.81 -2.73 1.07
C ALA A 34 -10.17 -2.81 0.37
N SER A 35 -10.82 -3.96 0.46
CA SER A 35 -12.14 -4.17 -0.10
C SER A 35 -12.95 -5.10 0.80
N GLY A 36 -14.28 -5.12 0.61
CA GLY A 36 -15.19 -5.98 1.36
C GLY A 36 -15.19 -5.74 2.86
N GLU A 37 -15.22 -6.81 3.61
CA GLU A 37 -15.27 -6.75 5.08
C GLU A 37 -14.07 -6.03 5.70
N ARG A 38 -12.90 -6.20 5.13
CA ARG A 38 -11.69 -5.56 5.62
C ARG A 38 -11.79 -4.04 5.49
N ALA A 39 -12.32 -3.55 4.36
CA ALA A 39 -12.53 -2.12 4.15
C ALA A 39 -13.49 -1.55 5.17
N LYS A 40 -14.59 -2.26 5.43
CA LYS A 40 -15.58 -1.85 6.44
C LYS A 40 -14.96 -1.79 7.83
N ARG A 41 -14.15 -2.79 8.17
CA ARG A 41 -13.48 -2.85 9.47
C ARG A 41 -12.52 -1.68 9.65
N LEU A 42 -11.73 -1.36 8.64
CA LEU A 42 -10.81 -0.24 8.70
C LEU A 42 -11.53 1.11 8.83
N LYS A 43 -12.62 1.28 8.10
CA LYS A 43 -13.43 2.51 8.18
C LYS A 43 -14.06 2.70 9.55
N ASN A 44 -14.54 1.62 10.17
CA ASN A 44 -15.24 1.67 11.44
C ASN A 44 -14.32 1.69 12.64
N LYS A 45 -13.26 0.86 12.63
CA LYS A 45 -12.37 0.68 13.80
C LYS A 45 -11.05 1.41 13.65
N GLY A 46 -10.65 1.77 12.43
CA GLY A 46 -9.37 2.40 12.18
C GLY A 46 -8.20 1.44 12.36
N CYS A 47 -7.02 2.01 12.46
CA CYS A 47 -5.78 1.28 12.65
C CYS A 47 -5.14 1.72 13.98
N LYS A 48 -4.97 0.77 14.91
CA LYS A 48 -4.37 1.06 16.20
C LYS A 48 -2.86 0.89 16.14
N ILE A 49 -2.14 1.96 16.47
CA ILE A 49 -0.68 1.98 16.48
C ILE A 49 -0.24 2.67 17.77
N ASN A 50 0.55 1.97 18.61
CA ASN A 50 1.05 2.51 19.89
C ASN A 50 -0.05 3.16 20.74
N ASP A 51 -1.16 2.46 20.93
CA ASP A 51 -2.33 2.91 21.70
C ASP A 51 -3.10 4.10 21.11
N THR A 52 -2.71 4.56 19.94
CA THR A 52 -3.43 5.60 19.21
C THR A 52 -4.17 4.98 18.03
N VAL A 53 -5.42 5.37 17.84
CA VAL A 53 -6.22 4.89 16.72
C VAL A 53 -6.16 5.92 15.60
N TYR A 54 -5.71 5.47 14.43
CA TYR A 54 -5.66 6.28 13.21
C TYR A 54 -6.77 5.84 12.26
N HIS A 55 -7.35 6.79 11.55
CA HIS A 55 -8.39 6.51 10.55
C HIS A 55 -7.91 6.94 9.17
N PRO A 56 -7.02 6.16 8.54
CA PRO A 56 -6.57 6.49 7.19
C PRO A 56 -7.73 6.35 6.20
N GLU A 57 -7.61 7.04 5.06
CA GLU A 57 -8.56 6.81 3.96
C GLU A 57 -8.45 5.35 3.53
N VAL A 58 -9.57 4.77 3.14
CA VAL A 58 -9.61 3.40 2.61
C VAL A 58 -10.01 3.48 1.15
N TRP A 59 -9.16 2.96 0.28
CA TRP A 59 -9.35 3.02 -1.17
C TRP A 59 -9.51 1.63 -1.76
N THR A 60 -10.38 1.51 -2.78
CA THR A 60 -10.36 0.34 -3.64
C THR A 60 -9.15 0.46 -4.56
N PRO A 61 -8.68 -0.65 -5.18
CA PRO A 61 -7.58 -0.56 -6.13
C PRO A 61 -7.85 0.44 -7.26
N GLU A 62 -9.08 0.52 -7.74
CA GLU A 62 -9.46 1.44 -8.81
C GLU A 62 -9.37 2.89 -8.35
N GLU A 63 -9.78 3.19 -7.11
CA GLU A 63 -9.67 4.53 -6.53
C GLU A 63 -8.21 4.95 -6.34
N ALA A 64 -7.33 3.99 -6.10
CA ALA A 64 -5.90 4.23 -5.87
C ALA A 64 -5.08 4.25 -7.16
N HIS A 65 -5.68 3.97 -8.31
CA HIS A 65 -4.96 3.91 -9.57
C HIS A 65 -4.18 5.19 -9.85
N GLY A 66 -2.90 5.04 -10.16
CA GLY A 66 -2.04 6.18 -10.49
C GLY A 66 -1.45 6.90 -9.29
N VAL A 67 -1.52 6.32 -8.08
CA VAL A 67 -0.83 6.91 -6.92
C VAL A 67 0.66 7.07 -7.21
N ASP A 68 1.28 8.08 -6.61
CA ASP A 68 2.70 8.32 -6.81
C ASP A 68 3.55 7.22 -6.21
N PHE A 69 3.16 6.69 -5.06
CA PHE A 69 3.95 5.70 -4.32
C PHE A 69 3.04 4.61 -3.77
N LEU A 70 3.35 3.36 -4.08
CA LEU A 70 2.65 2.19 -3.55
C LEU A 70 3.58 1.40 -2.64
N ILE A 71 3.17 1.19 -1.40
CA ILE A 71 3.91 0.38 -0.44
C ILE A 71 3.20 -0.96 -0.28
N VAL A 72 3.92 -2.05 -0.55
CA VAL A 72 3.39 -3.40 -0.43
C VAL A 72 3.93 -4.02 0.85
N SER A 73 3.04 -4.30 1.79
CA SER A 73 3.38 -4.86 3.11
C SER A 73 2.44 -6.01 3.45
N LEU A 74 2.47 -7.05 2.64
CA LEU A 74 1.65 -8.24 2.80
C LEU A 74 2.47 -9.38 3.40
N LYS A 75 1.80 -10.39 3.94
CA LYS A 75 2.45 -11.67 4.21
C LYS A 75 2.79 -12.32 2.87
N TYR A 76 3.93 -13.00 2.81
CA TYR A 76 4.43 -13.59 1.56
C TYR A 76 3.37 -14.45 0.85
N GLY A 77 2.66 -15.28 1.60
CA GLY A 77 1.62 -16.14 1.04
C GLY A 77 0.42 -15.39 0.46
N ALA A 78 0.25 -14.11 0.79
CA ALA A 78 -0.84 -13.30 0.28
C ALA A 78 -0.50 -12.59 -1.04
N LEU A 79 0.78 -12.57 -1.42
CA LEU A 79 1.24 -11.82 -2.59
C LEU A 79 0.62 -12.31 -3.90
N PRO A 80 0.57 -13.63 -4.20
CA PRO A 80 -0.01 -14.08 -5.47
C PRO A 80 -1.45 -13.60 -5.68
N GLY A 81 -2.26 -13.64 -4.63
CA GLY A 81 -3.65 -13.18 -4.70
C GLY A 81 -3.80 -11.67 -4.80
N ALA A 82 -2.74 -10.92 -4.47
CA ALA A 82 -2.78 -9.47 -4.48
C ALA A 82 -2.20 -8.85 -5.76
N LEU A 83 -1.62 -9.65 -6.65
CA LEU A 83 -0.96 -9.12 -7.86
C LEU A 83 -1.92 -8.36 -8.77
N ASP A 84 -3.17 -8.79 -8.89
CA ASP A 84 -4.16 -8.07 -9.69
C ASP A 84 -4.46 -6.70 -9.09
N ASN A 85 -4.51 -6.60 -7.77
CA ASN A 85 -4.71 -5.33 -7.09
C ASN A 85 -3.50 -4.40 -7.29
N ILE A 86 -2.29 -4.93 -7.22
CA ILE A 86 -1.07 -4.17 -7.48
C ILE A 86 -1.09 -3.63 -8.90
N THR A 87 -1.47 -4.46 -9.87
CA THR A 87 -1.58 -4.05 -11.27
C THR A 87 -2.62 -2.95 -11.43
N ALA A 88 -3.78 -3.08 -10.79
CA ALA A 88 -4.85 -2.09 -10.88
C ALA A 88 -4.43 -0.73 -10.31
N VAL A 89 -3.61 -0.71 -9.26
CA VAL A 89 -3.14 0.52 -8.62
C VAL A 89 -2.02 1.18 -9.41
N THR A 90 -1.19 0.40 -10.10
CA THR A 90 0.01 0.90 -10.76
C THR A 90 -0.33 1.70 -12.01
N GLY A 91 -0.09 3.01 -11.97
CA GLY A 91 -0.17 3.87 -13.13
C GLY A 91 1.20 4.07 -13.76
N GLU A 92 1.27 4.90 -14.78
CA GLU A 92 2.49 5.11 -15.57
C GLU A 92 3.67 5.57 -14.72
N ASN A 93 3.43 6.43 -13.74
CA ASN A 93 4.48 7.03 -12.91
C ASN A 93 4.50 6.51 -11.48
N THR A 94 3.79 5.42 -11.20
CA THR A 94 3.76 4.85 -9.85
C THR A 94 5.08 4.18 -9.50
N VAL A 95 5.62 4.49 -8.33
CA VAL A 95 6.80 3.82 -7.78
C VAL A 95 6.33 2.85 -6.70
N ILE A 96 6.85 1.64 -6.72
CA ILE A 96 6.45 0.57 -5.80
C ILE A 96 7.62 0.20 -4.89
N MET A 97 7.38 0.18 -3.60
CA MET A 97 8.34 -0.32 -2.62
C MET A 97 7.74 -1.53 -1.91
N SER A 98 8.47 -2.64 -1.92
CA SER A 98 8.08 -3.83 -1.17
C SER A 98 8.77 -3.82 0.19
N LEU A 99 7.99 -3.93 1.26
CA LEU A 99 8.48 -4.08 2.62
C LEU A 99 8.41 -5.53 3.08
N MET A 100 8.19 -6.44 2.15
CA MET A 100 8.11 -7.87 2.44
C MET A 100 9.50 -8.46 2.60
N ASN A 101 9.63 -9.42 3.51
CA ASN A 101 10.86 -10.18 3.65
C ASN A 101 11.03 -11.13 2.47
N GLY A 102 12.24 -11.20 1.93
CA GLY A 102 12.57 -12.08 0.83
C GLY A 102 12.77 -11.34 -0.49
N VAL A 103 13.73 -11.83 -1.26
CA VAL A 103 14.13 -11.21 -2.53
C VAL A 103 13.09 -11.42 -3.61
N ASP A 104 12.33 -12.51 -3.49
CA ASP A 104 11.39 -12.95 -4.54
C ASP A 104 10.20 -12.02 -4.74
N SER A 105 9.79 -11.29 -3.70
CA SER A 105 8.61 -10.42 -3.79
C SER A 105 8.78 -9.33 -4.85
N GLU A 106 9.96 -8.72 -4.93
CA GLU A 106 10.23 -7.69 -5.92
C GLU A 106 10.22 -8.26 -7.33
N GLU A 107 10.81 -9.45 -7.52
CA GLU A 107 10.81 -10.13 -8.81
C GLU A 107 9.41 -10.49 -9.27
N ILE A 108 8.59 -11.01 -8.37
CA ILE A 108 7.20 -11.38 -8.67
C ILE A 108 6.39 -10.16 -9.09
N ILE A 109 6.53 -9.06 -8.37
CA ILE A 109 5.84 -7.82 -8.70
C ILE A 109 6.35 -7.26 -10.03
N ALA A 110 7.67 -7.27 -10.24
CA ALA A 110 8.28 -6.78 -11.47
C ALA A 110 7.81 -7.52 -12.72
N GLU A 111 7.61 -8.83 -12.61
CA GLU A 111 7.08 -9.62 -13.73
C GLU A 111 5.66 -9.19 -14.12
N LYS A 112 4.89 -8.71 -13.14
CA LYS A 112 3.50 -8.34 -13.38
C LYS A 112 3.34 -6.92 -13.90
N VAL A 113 4.09 -5.96 -13.37
CA VAL A 113 3.91 -4.53 -13.66
C VAL A 113 5.08 -3.88 -14.39
N GLY A 114 6.24 -4.53 -14.42
CA GLY A 114 7.46 -3.97 -15.00
C GLY A 114 8.46 -3.54 -13.93
N ALA A 115 9.73 -3.87 -14.16
CA ALA A 115 10.81 -3.59 -13.20
C ALA A 115 11.04 -2.10 -12.99
N GLU A 116 10.69 -1.27 -13.96
CA GLU A 116 10.88 0.18 -13.90
C GLU A 116 10.04 0.84 -12.79
N HIS A 117 8.99 0.18 -12.31
CA HIS A 117 8.17 0.71 -11.22
C HIS A 117 8.76 0.41 -9.84
N LEU A 118 9.70 -0.51 -9.74
CA LEU A 118 10.23 -0.97 -8.45
C LEU A 118 11.34 -0.07 -7.92
N LEU A 119 11.20 0.28 -6.64
CA LEU A 119 12.25 0.98 -5.91
C LEU A 119 13.11 -0.06 -5.19
N HIS A 120 14.40 0.00 -5.40
CA HIS A 120 15.36 -0.92 -4.79
C HIS A 120 16.16 -0.26 -3.67
#